data_a394ed9c08711945681db67b41363fc2
#
_entry.id   a394ed9c08711945681db67b41363fc2
#
_cell.length_a   1.000
_cell.length_b   1.000
_cell.length_c   1.000
_cell.angle_alpha   90.00
_cell.angle_beta   90.00
_cell.angle_gamma   90.00
#
_symmetry.space_group_name_H-M   'P 1'
#
loop_
_entity.id
_entity.type
_entity.pdbx_description
1 polymer ?
#
loop_
_entity_poly.entity_id
_entity_poly.type
_entity_poly.pdbx_seq_one_letter_code
_entity_poly.pdbx_strand_id
1 'polypeptide(L)'
;MCQFPLTAGTQKPRTWVVPACLAVCLLASPTVMADEAPNLLTDSFQASLGTFVITSEPTVQLNGETLNGSRVDFDKVLGGGDAQRFRFDGFWRFADRHKFKLIAFAMNRDSEKTIDEEIIWDDEVFPVNANVKAEFNFSVIEGAYEYAFWKTDTYEIDGSIGLHWTSLESSLKAKSTSTGESIDVGSDASVDLPLPVLGLRGMWKLPHNFYIDATAQFFALSIDEYDGNLQDYRVMAMWQPNKWLGLGLGYNQFTVDVDVEKDSFNGSLDWEYSGPMAYYSVVF
;
A
#
# COMPACT_ATOMS: atom_id res chain seq x y z
N MET A 1 49.08 27.43 -10.45
CA MET A 1 48.87 26.56 -9.29
C MET A 1 47.73 27.17 -8.49
N CYS A 2 46.49 26.80 -8.78
CA CYS A 2 45.33 27.16 -7.97
C CYS A 2 44.64 25.86 -7.57
N GLN A 3 44.72 25.53 -6.30
CA GLN A 3 44.00 24.41 -5.70
C GLN A 3 42.58 24.86 -5.41
N PHE A 4 41.58 24.13 -5.93
CA PHE A 4 40.18 24.20 -5.49
C PHE A 4 39.96 23.12 -4.43
N PRO A 5 39.32 23.43 -3.31
CA PRO A 5 38.93 22.42 -2.35
C PRO A 5 37.61 21.76 -2.81
N LEU A 6 37.61 20.44 -2.88
CA LEU A 6 36.44 19.61 -3.03
C LEU A 6 35.68 19.63 -1.70
N THR A 7 34.54 20.28 -1.65
CA THR A 7 33.58 20.16 -0.54
C THR A 7 32.72 18.94 -0.78
N ALA A 8 32.90 17.91 0.04
CA ALA A 8 32.00 16.77 0.14
C ALA A 8 30.63 17.28 0.63
N GLY A 9 29.64 17.20 -0.24
CA GLY A 9 28.26 17.48 0.09
C GLY A 9 27.66 16.29 0.85
N THR A 10 27.52 16.44 2.16
CA THR A 10 26.71 15.52 2.95
C THR A 10 25.25 15.67 2.54
N GLN A 11 24.74 14.75 1.74
CA GLN A 11 23.30 14.61 1.53
C GLN A 11 22.65 14.17 2.84
N LYS A 12 21.84 15.05 3.41
CA LYS A 12 20.97 14.70 4.54
C LYS A 12 19.87 13.76 4.04
N PRO A 13 19.55 12.69 4.79
CA PRO A 13 18.41 11.86 4.45
C PRO A 13 17.15 12.74 4.37
N ARG A 14 16.46 12.69 3.25
CA ARG A 14 15.16 13.31 3.07
C ARG A 14 14.15 12.48 3.88
N THR A 15 13.95 12.84 5.14
CA THR A 15 12.77 12.39 5.86
C THR A 15 11.56 13.01 5.16
N TRP A 16 10.87 12.23 4.38
CA TRP A 16 9.53 12.55 3.92
C TRP A 16 8.61 12.51 5.15
N VAL A 17 8.52 13.64 5.81
CA VAL A 17 7.41 13.89 6.72
C VAL A 17 6.18 13.92 5.82
N VAL A 18 5.41 12.83 5.80
CA VAL A 18 4.04 12.87 5.30
C VAL A 18 3.41 14.02 6.07
N PRO A 19 3.02 15.13 5.42
CA PRO A 19 2.40 16.20 6.15
C PRO A 19 1.11 15.66 6.75
N ALA A 20 1.03 15.63 8.06
CA ALA A 20 -0.18 15.39 8.82
C ALA A 20 -1.17 16.56 8.58
N CYS A 21 -1.55 16.76 7.33
CA CYS A 21 -2.48 17.80 6.88
C CYS A 21 -3.87 17.21 6.58
N LEU A 22 -4.34 16.26 7.39
CA LEU A 22 -5.74 15.80 7.36
C LEU A 22 -6.47 16.04 8.69
N ALA A 23 -5.97 16.97 9.50
CA ALA A 23 -6.65 17.43 10.70
C ALA A 23 -7.27 18.81 10.46
N VAL A 24 -8.13 18.97 9.45
CA VAL A 24 -8.88 20.21 9.26
C VAL A 24 -10.34 19.88 8.93
N CYS A 25 -11.22 20.47 9.76
CA CYS A 25 -12.68 20.61 9.63
C CYS A 25 -13.56 19.54 10.28
N LEU A 26 -13.39 19.30 11.57
CA LEU A 26 -14.45 18.67 12.39
C LEU A 26 -14.97 19.61 13.49
N LEU A 27 -15.02 20.92 13.24
CA LEU A 27 -15.68 21.90 14.13
C LEU A 27 -16.83 22.61 13.38
N ALA A 28 -17.75 21.83 12.82
CA ALA A 28 -19.09 22.35 12.54
C ALA A 28 -19.99 21.96 13.73
N SER A 29 -20.46 22.96 14.46
CA SER A 29 -21.43 22.78 15.55
C SER A 29 -22.64 21.99 15.06
N PRO A 30 -23.10 20.96 15.76
CA PRO A 30 -24.27 20.20 15.32
C PRO A 30 -25.51 21.09 15.57
N THR A 31 -26.05 21.65 14.51
CA THR A 31 -27.47 21.99 14.53
C THR A 31 -28.22 20.67 14.61
N VAL A 32 -28.93 20.43 15.69
CA VAL A 32 -29.81 19.27 15.87
C VAL A 32 -30.98 19.41 14.87
N MET A 33 -30.73 19.05 13.63
CA MET A 33 -31.74 18.66 12.67
C MET A 33 -32.06 17.19 12.97
N ALA A 34 -33.32 16.78 12.80
CA ALA A 34 -33.69 15.37 12.89
C ALA A 34 -32.77 14.59 11.93
N ASP A 35 -31.84 13.84 12.50
CA ASP A 35 -30.76 13.20 11.75
C ASP A 35 -31.40 12.03 10.99
N GLU A 36 -31.45 12.16 9.67
CA GLU A 36 -31.88 11.08 8.79
C GLU A 36 -31.01 9.86 9.03
N ALA A 37 -31.61 8.68 9.16
CA ALA A 37 -30.86 7.46 9.41
C ALA A 37 -29.82 7.23 8.29
N PRO A 38 -28.57 6.88 8.64
CA PRO A 38 -27.52 6.71 7.64
C PRO A 38 -27.87 5.65 6.61
N ASN A 39 -27.57 5.92 5.36
CA ASN A 39 -27.77 4.98 4.28
C ASN A 39 -26.61 5.02 3.27
N LEU A 40 -25.65 4.11 3.39
CA LEU A 40 -24.47 4.04 2.54
C LEU A 40 -24.78 3.90 1.04
N LEU A 41 -26.02 3.53 0.68
CA LEU A 41 -26.46 3.46 -0.72
C LEU A 41 -26.89 4.84 -1.27
N THR A 42 -27.17 5.82 -0.39
CA THR A 42 -27.64 7.15 -0.79
C THR A 42 -26.82 8.31 -0.24
N ASP A 43 -26.14 8.11 0.88
CA ASP A 43 -25.28 9.14 1.48
C ASP A 43 -24.20 9.60 0.51
N SER A 44 -23.90 10.90 0.54
CA SER A 44 -23.00 11.54 -0.43
C SER A 44 -21.55 11.29 -0.12
N PHE A 45 -21.20 11.03 1.13
CA PHE A 45 -19.83 10.89 1.58
C PHE A 45 -19.67 9.82 2.65
N GLN A 46 -18.65 8.98 2.50
CA GLN A 46 -18.18 8.08 3.53
C GLN A 46 -16.68 8.26 3.69
N ALA A 47 -16.21 8.30 4.93
CA ALA A 47 -14.79 8.17 5.27
C ALA A 47 -14.62 7.11 6.34
N SER A 48 -13.65 6.25 6.18
CA SER A 48 -13.30 5.17 7.09
C SER A 48 -11.82 5.20 7.40
N LEU A 49 -11.49 5.06 8.66
CA LEU A 49 -10.12 4.83 9.11
C LEU A 49 -10.07 3.46 9.77
N GLY A 50 -9.18 2.63 9.31
CA GLY A 50 -9.06 1.26 9.78
C GLY A 50 -7.64 0.89 10.13
N THR A 51 -7.54 -0.22 10.83
CA THR A 51 -6.28 -0.94 11.01
C THR A 51 -6.46 -2.35 10.49
N PHE A 52 -5.40 -2.92 9.93
CA PHE A 52 -5.39 -4.32 9.56
C PHE A 52 -4.10 -4.99 10.03
N VAL A 53 -4.24 -6.26 10.39
CA VAL A 53 -3.12 -7.13 10.75
C VAL A 53 -2.81 -7.93 9.50
N ILE A 54 -1.64 -7.69 8.92
CA ILE A 54 -1.22 -8.34 7.68
C ILE A 54 -0.16 -9.39 7.95
N THR A 55 -0.36 -10.55 7.35
CA THR A 55 0.72 -11.47 6.99
C THR A 55 1.18 -11.06 5.60
N SER A 56 2.47 -10.78 5.43
CA SER A 56 3.02 -10.18 4.23
C SER A 56 4.34 -10.84 3.86
N GLU A 57 4.50 -11.26 2.64
CA GLU A 57 5.67 -11.97 2.13
C GLU A 57 6.22 -11.26 0.87
N PRO A 58 6.85 -10.07 1.01
CA PRO A 58 7.41 -9.38 -0.13
C PRO A 58 8.71 -10.05 -0.57
N THR A 59 8.79 -10.41 -1.85
CA THR A 59 10.00 -10.86 -2.52
C THR A 59 10.38 -9.85 -3.59
N VAL A 60 11.60 -9.34 -3.49
CA VAL A 60 12.13 -8.35 -4.44
C VAL A 60 13.41 -8.87 -5.05
N GLN A 61 13.58 -8.65 -6.34
CA GLN A 61 14.83 -8.87 -7.05
C GLN A 61 15.27 -7.54 -7.65
N LEU A 62 16.52 -7.18 -7.44
CA LEU A 62 17.16 -6.03 -8.06
C LEU A 62 18.40 -6.49 -8.82
N ASN A 63 18.37 -6.30 -10.14
CA ASN A 63 19.49 -6.62 -11.02
C ASN A 63 20.40 -5.38 -11.15
N GLY A 64 21.71 -5.60 -11.14
CA GLY A 64 22.71 -4.59 -11.47
C GLY A 64 23.01 -4.53 -12.97
N GLU A 65 24.00 -3.71 -13.33
CA GLU A 65 24.47 -3.61 -14.71
C GLU A 65 25.27 -4.87 -15.15
N THR A 66 25.90 -5.55 -14.20
CA THR A 66 26.80 -6.68 -14.47
C THR A 66 26.36 -7.98 -13.83
N LEU A 67 25.58 -7.93 -12.74
CA LEU A 67 25.14 -9.08 -11.97
C LEU A 67 23.60 -9.23 -12.00
N ASN A 68 23.14 -10.46 -12.10
CA ASN A 68 21.73 -10.74 -11.84
C ASN A 68 21.52 -10.82 -10.33
N GLY A 69 20.59 -10.01 -9.82
CA GLY A 69 20.26 -9.98 -8.40
C GLY A 69 19.60 -11.28 -7.91
N SER A 70 19.81 -11.57 -6.64
CA SER A 70 19.08 -12.63 -5.94
C SER A 70 17.63 -12.23 -5.71
N ARG A 71 16.71 -13.19 -5.70
CA ARG A 71 15.35 -12.99 -5.18
C ARG A 71 15.41 -12.95 -3.65
N VAL A 72 15.22 -11.77 -3.08
CA VAL A 72 15.30 -11.54 -1.63
C VAL A 72 13.90 -11.59 -1.02
N ASP A 73 13.66 -12.59 -0.20
CA ASP A 73 12.48 -12.69 0.65
C ASP A 73 12.68 -11.74 1.85
N PHE A 74 12.06 -10.57 1.78
CA PHE A 74 12.18 -9.55 2.81
C PHE A 74 11.58 -9.97 4.14
N ASP A 75 10.64 -10.91 4.16
CA ASP A 75 10.10 -11.44 5.41
C ASP A 75 11.14 -12.27 6.16
N LYS A 76 11.93 -13.07 5.46
CA LYS A 76 13.07 -13.79 6.06
C LYS A 76 14.15 -12.84 6.55
N VAL A 77 14.49 -11.82 5.77
CA VAL A 77 15.55 -10.85 6.10
C VAL A 77 15.08 -9.87 7.18
N LEU A 78 13.84 -9.39 7.11
CA LEU A 78 13.25 -8.50 8.11
C LEU A 78 12.78 -9.21 9.38
N GLY A 79 12.80 -10.57 9.39
CA GLY A 79 12.48 -11.36 10.58
C GLY A 79 10.99 -11.54 10.82
N GLY A 80 10.24 -11.82 9.81
CA GLY A 80 8.83 -12.27 9.83
C GLY A 80 7.92 -11.67 10.91
N GLY A 81 6.67 -11.54 10.65
CA GLY A 81 5.68 -11.22 11.68
C GLY A 81 4.55 -10.32 11.18
N ASP A 82 3.42 -10.47 11.87
CA ASP A 82 2.24 -9.65 11.61
C ASP A 82 2.54 -8.18 11.92
N ALA A 83 2.12 -7.31 11.02
CA ALA A 83 2.28 -5.89 11.19
C ALA A 83 0.92 -5.18 11.19
N GLN A 84 0.67 -4.36 12.20
CA GLN A 84 -0.50 -3.49 12.20
C GLN A 84 -0.26 -2.28 11.31
N ARG A 85 -1.24 -1.96 10.48
CA ARG A 85 -1.18 -0.84 9.54
C ARG A 85 -2.47 -0.04 9.57
N PHE A 86 -2.36 1.26 9.35
CA PHE A 86 -3.51 2.12 9.17
C PHE A 86 -3.86 2.22 7.69
N ARG A 87 -5.16 2.19 7.42
CA ARG A 87 -5.73 2.35 6.09
C ARG A 87 -6.86 3.35 6.13
N PHE A 88 -6.85 4.27 5.21
CA PHE A 88 -7.96 5.15 4.92
C PHE A 88 -8.72 4.62 3.70
N ASP A 89 -10.04 4.58 3.79
CA ASP A 89 -10.96 4.31 2.68
C ASP A 89 -12.06 5.37 2.71
N GLY A 90 -12.40 5.91 1.56
CA GLY A 90 -13.49 6.88 1.45
C GLY A 90 -14.10 6.91 0.06
N PHE A 91 -15.33 7.37 -0.03
CA PHE A 91 -15.93 7.72 -1.31
C PHE A 91 -16.73 9.02 -1.22
N TRP A 92 -16.83 9.67 -2.35
CA TRP A 92 -17.71 10.79 -2.58
C TRP A 92 -18.69 10.46 -3.71
N ARG A 93 -19.98 10.36 -3.39
CA ARG A 93 -21.08 10.19 -4.33
C ARG A 93 -21.54 11.57 -4.80
N PHE A 94 -21.04 12.02 -5.94
CA PHE A 94 -21.36 13.32 -6.51
C PHE A 94 -22.64 13.32 -7.37
N ALA A 95 -23.15 12.13 -7.74
CA ALA A 95 -24.46 11.93 -8.35
C ALA A 95 -24.99 10.54 -7.97
N ASP A 96 -26.27 10.28 -8.17
CA ASP A 96 -26.96 9.08 -7.67
C ASP A 96 -26.22 7.76 -7.93
N ARG A 97 -25.62 7.64 -9.12
CA ARG A 97 -24.90 6.42 -9.57
C ARG A 97 -23.39 6.61 -9.73
N HIS A 98 -22.87 7.79 -9.39
CA HIS A 98 -21.49 8.15 -9.68
C HIS A 98 -20.72 8.46 -8.39
N LYS A 99 -19.63 7.78 -8.17
CA LYS A 99 -18.76 7.97 -7.02
C LYS A 99 -17.30 8.15 -7.44
N PHE A 100 -16.59 8.91 -6.63
CA PHE A 100 -15.14 8.91 -6.62
C PHE A 100 -14.67 8.26 -5.34
N LYS A 101 -13.79 7.29 -5.45
CA LYS A 101 -13.22 6.54 -4.33
C LYS A 101 -11.77 6.92 -4.11
N LEU A 102 -11.35 6.98 -2.86
CA LEU A 102 -9.98 7.20 -2.44
C LEU A 102 -9.59 6.16 -1.40
N ILE A 103 -8.45 5.52 -1.60
CA ILE A 103 -7.80 4.64 -0.63
C ILE A 103 -6.38 5.13 -0.41
N ALA A 104 -5.90 5.05 0.83
CA ALA A 104 -4.50 5.32 1.15
C ALA A 104 -4.02 4.43 2.29
N PHE A 105 -2.85 3.83 2.13
CA PHE A 105 -2.15 3.16 3.20
C PHE A 105 -0.62 3.18 2.98
N ALA A 106 0.12 2.95 4.06
CA ALA A 106 1.57 2.85 4.00
C ALA A 106 2.08 1.78 4.97
N MET A 107 3.18 1.15 4.59
CA MET A 107 3.90 0.18 5.38
C MET A 107 5.39 0.50 5.36
N ASN A 108 6.01 0.56 6.53
CA ASN A 108 7.45 0.71 6.68
C ASN A 108 7.95 -0.41 7.57
N ARG A 109 8.98 -1.10 7.13
CA ARG A 109 9.68 -2.15 7.90
C ARG A 109 11.17 -1.94 7.81
N ASP A 110 11.85 -2.12 8.92
CA ASP A 110 13.31 -2.16 8.99
C ASP A 110 13.73 -3.27 9.94
N SER A 111 14.87 -3.87 9.64
CA SER A 111 15.46 -4.92 10.47
C SER A 111 16.96 -5.02 10.22
N GLU A 112 17.63 -5.63 11.17
CA GLU A 112 19.05 -5.97 11.06
C GLU A 112 19.23 -7.43 11.45
N LYS A 113 19.78 -8.23 10.53
CA LYS A 113 19.93 -9.67 10.70
C LYS A 113 21.17 -10.21 10.03
N THR A 114 21.74 -11.26 10.62
CA THR A 114 22.81 -12.04 9.96
C THR A 114 22.15 -13.00 8.96
N ILE A 115 22.57 -12.90 7.69
CA ILE A 115 22.08 -13.76 6.61
C ILE A 115 22.82 -15.10 6.59
N ASP A 116 22.11 -16.16 6.20
CA ASP A 116 22.61 -17.54 6.13
C ASP A 116 22.89 -18.01 4.69
N GLU A 117 22.59 -17.16 3.70
CA GLU A 117 22.90 -17.36 2.28
C GLU A 117 23.52 -16.09 1.68
N GLU A 118 24.22 -16.23 0.57
CA GLU A 118 24.75 -15.08 -0.18
C GLU A 118 23.60 -14.37 -0.90
N ILE A 119 23.58 -13.04 -0.81
CA ILE A 119 22.61 -12.19 -1.51
C ILE A 119 23.37 -11.33 -2.50
N ILE A 120 22.93 -11.33 -3.75
CA ILE A 120 23.31 -10.38 -4.80
C ILE A 120 22.16 -9.37 -4.91
N TRP A 121 22.47 -8.09 -4.73
CA TRP A 121 21.50 -7.01 -4.78
C TRP A 121 22.09 -5.84 -5.55
N ASP A 122 21.54 -5.52 -6.73
CA ASP A 122 22.22 -4.67 -7.70
C ASP A 122 23.57 -5.29 -8.12
N ASP A 123 24.64 -4.53 -8.14
CA ASP A 123 26.00 -5.04 -8.40
C ASP A 123 26.79 -5.36 -7.12
N GLU A 124 26.12 -5.39 -5.95
CA GLU A 124 26.72 -5.64 -4.66
C GLU A 124 26.51 -7.09 -4.19
N VAL A 125 27.55 -7.70 -3.63
CA VAL A 125 27.52 -9.06 -3.09
C VAL A 125 27.58 -9.03 -1.57
N PHE A 126 26.53 -9.54 -0.93
CA PHE A 126 26.43 -9.70 0.53
C PHE A 126 26.78 -11.15 0.89
N PRO A 127 27.96 -11.40 1.46
CA PRO A 127 28.40 -12.77 1.72
C PRO A 127 27.65 -13.41 2.87
N VAL A 128 27.64 -14.74 2.89
CA VAL A 128 27.12 -15.54 4.01
C VAL A 128 27.69 -15.07 5.35
N ASN A 129 26.86 -15.01 6.38
CA ASN A 129 27.14 -14.49 7.72
C ASN A 129 27.41 -12.96 7.78
N ALA A 130 27.13 -12.21 6.71
CA ALA A 130 27.08 -10.76 6.81
C ALA A 130 25.90 -10.31 7.71
N ASN A 131 26.14 -9.25 8.49
CA ASN A 131 25.07 -8.59 9.21
C ASN A 131 24.45 -7.55 8.28
N VAL A 132 23.23 -7.82 7.82
CA VAL A 132 22.53 -6.99 6.82
C VAL A 132 21.43 -6.21 7.51
N LYS A 133 21.45 -4.90 7.30
CA LYS A 133 20.33 -4.02 7.57
C LYS A 133 19.46 -3.93 6.32
N ALA A 134 18.18 -4.30 6.45
CA ALA A 134 17.20 -4.24 5.40
C ALA A 134 16.13 -3.21 5.74
N GLU A 135 15.70 -2.43 4.75
CA GLU A 135 14.59 -1.49 4.85
C GLU A 135 13.63 -1.76 3.69
N PHE A 136 12.34 -1.76 3.97
CA PHE A 136 11.28 -1.93 2.99
C PHE A 136 10.15 -0.97 3.29
N ASN A 137 9.91 -0.02 2.41
CA ASN A 137 8.86 0.98 2.50
C ASN A 137 7.93 0.83 1.32
N PHE A 138 6.65 0.75 1.62
CA PHE A 138 5.60 0.60 0.62
C PHE A 138 4.44 1.53 0.94
N SER A 139 3.95 2.21 -0.07
CA SER A 139 2.74 3.04 0.07
C SER A 139 1.87 2.95 -1.17
N VAL A 140 0.57 3.06 -0.95
CA VAL A 140 -0.45 3.09 -2.00
C VAL A 140 -1.36 4.27 -1.79
N ILE A 141 -1.64 4.98 -2.87
CA ILE A 141 -2.75 5.91 -3.01
C ILE A 141 -3.57 5.48 -4.23
N GLU A 142 -4.81 5.04 -4.01
CA GLU A 142 -5.73 4.69 -5.10
C GLU A 142 -6.76 5.80 -5.26
N GLY A 143 -6.95 6.27 -6.49
CA GLY A 143 -8.08 7.06 -6.91
C GLY A 143 -8.89 6.30 -7.94
N ALA A 144 -10.21 6.13 -7.74
CA ALA A 144 -11.06 5.41 -8.67
C ALA A 144 -12.40 6.12 -8.90
N TYR A 145 -12.87 6.07 -10.13
CA TYR A 145 -14.24 6.39 -10.48
C TYR A 145 -15.06 5.11 -10.46
N GLU A 146 -16.21 5.14 -9.76
CA GLU A 146 -17.17 4.04 -9.67
C GLU A 146 -18.51 4.46 -10.28
N TYR A 147 -19.12 3.56 -11.05
CA TYR A 147 -20.45 3.71 -11.63
C TYR A 147 -21.35 2.56 -11.20
N ALA A 148 -22.47 2.90 -10.50
CA ALA A 148 -23.49 1.95 -10.09
C ALA A 148 -24.36 1.58 -11.29
N PHE A 149 -24.02 0.50 -11.99
CA PHE A 149 -24.82 0.01 -13.12
C PHE A 149 -26.08 -0.72 -12.67
N TRP A 150 -26.08 -1.23 -11.44
CA TRP A 150 -27.25 -1.83 -10.81
C TRP A 150 -27.41 -1.27 -9.40
N LYS A 151 -28.55 -0.60 -9.14
CA LYS A 151 -28.83 0.04 -7.86
C LYS A 151 -30.29 -0.10 -7.50
N THR A 152 -30.55 -0.52 -6.26
CA THR A 152 -31.86 -0.64 -5.63
C THR A 152 -31.81 0.01 -4.23
N ASP A 153 -32.89 -0.04 -3.49
CA ASP A 153 -32.97 0.45 -2.10
C ASP A 153 -32.14 -0.43 -1.11
N THR A 154 -31.77 -1.64 -1.52
CA THR A 154 -31.14 -2.64 -0.65
C THR A 154 -29.78 -3.10 -1.13
N TYR A 155 -29.41 -2.85 -2.37
CA TYR A 155 -28.08 -3.18 -2.87
C TYR A 155 -27.65 -2.31 -4.05
N GLU A 156 -26.36 -2.22 -4.23
CA GLU A 156 -25.69 -1.52 -5.32
C GLU A 156 -24.55 -2.38 -5.87
N ILE A 157 -24.43 -2.45 -7.20
CA ILE A 157 -23.31 -3.10 -7.87
C ILE A 157 -22.66 -2.08 -8.80
N ASP A 158 -21.37 -1.85 -8.57
CA ASP A 158 -20.56 -0.85 -9.22
C ASP A 158 -19.49 -1.49 -10.08
N GLY A 159 -19.21 -0.89 -11.24
CA GLY A 159 -17.97 -1.07 -11.96
C GLY A 159 -17.06 0.12 -11.69
N SER A 160 -15.77 -0.11 -11.57
CA SER A 160 -14.78 0.94 -11.34
C SER A 160 -13.63 0.91 -12.33
N ILE A 161 -13.08 2.10 -12.57
CA ILE A 161 -11.79 2.31 -13.21
C ILE A 161 -10.98 3.25 -12.34
N GLY A 162 -9.74 2.90 -12.06
CA GLY A 162 -8.90 3.64 -11.14
C GLY A 162 -7.42 3.56 -11.46
N LEU A 163 -6.65 4.24 -10.64
CA LEU A 163 -5.20 4.24 -10.65
C LEU A 163 -4.70 3.96 -9.24
N HIS A 164 -3.93 2.89 -9.09
CA HIS A 164 -3.09 2.62 -7.93
C HIS A 164 -1.75 3.30 -8.16
N TRP A 165 -1.47 4.36 -7.42
CA TRP A 165 -0.13 4.91 -7.34
C TRP A 165 0.61 4.20 -6.21
N THR A 166 1.49 3.29 -6.59
CA THR A 166 2.25 2.46 -5.67
C THR A 166 3.69 2.94 -5.65
N SER A 167 4.21 3.28 -4.47
CA SER A 167 5.62 3.62 -4.28
C SER A 167 6.28 2.53 -3.45
N LEU A 168 7.37 1.98 -3.96
CA LEU A 168 8.21 0.99 -3.32
C LEU A 168 9.61 1.56 -3.15
N GLU A 169 10.14 1.46 -1.94
CA GLU A 169 11.54 1.73 -1.64
C GLU A 169 12.10 0.53 -0.88
N SER A 170 13.22 0.00 -1.34
CA SER A 170 13.92 -1.10 -0.69
C SER A 170 15.41 -0.79 -0.57
N SER A 171 16.03 -1.25 0.50
CA SER A 171 17.44 -1.01 0.77
C SER A 171 18.05 -2.20 1.50
N LEU A 172 19.24 -2.62 1.06
CA LEU A 172 20.08 -3.56 1.76
C LEU A 172 21.45 -2.94 2.02
N LYS A 173 21.93 -3.00 3.26
CA LYS A 173 23.24 -2.48 3.66
C LYS A 173 23.91 -3.46 4.61
N ALA A 174 25.18 -3.76 4.37
CA ALA A 174 25.95 -4.60 5.26
C ALA A 174 27.27 -3.92 5.67
N LYS A 175 27.58 -4.05 6.96
CA LYS A 175 28.89 -3.69 7.53
C LYS A 175 29.39 -4.89 8.32
N SER A 176 30.49 -5.48 7.87
CA SER A 176 31.13 -6.59 8.58
C SER A 176 32.61 -6.33 8.78
N THR A 177 33.10 -6.65 9.98
CA THR A 177 34.51 -6.64 10.34
C THR A 177 35.03 -8.03 10.74
N SER A 178 34.34 -9.08 10.35
CA SER A 178 34.76 -10.44 10.66
C SER A 178 35.87 -10.87 9.70
N THR A 179 37.00 -11.26 10.22
CA THR A 179 38.24 -11.71 9.51
C THR A 179 39.25 -10.63 9.06
N GLY A 180 39.12 -9.37 9.56
CA GLY A 180 40.10 -8.32 9.28
C GLY A 180 39.89 -7.57 7.97
N GLU A 181 38.90 -7.90 7.21
CA GLU A 181 38.41 -7.18 6.04
C GLU A 181 37.07 -6.49 6.39
N SER A 182 37.01 -5.18 6.20
CA SER A 182 35.79 -4.42 6.40
C SER A 182 34.97 -4.46 5.11
N ILE A 183 33.80 -5.09 5.18
CA ILE A 183 32.80 -5.01 4.12
C ILE A 183 31.92 -3.80 4.44
N ASP A 184 31.78 -2.89 3.50
CA ASP A 184 30.85 -1.76 3.54
C ASP A 184 30.15 -1.72 2.16
N VAL A 185 29.08 -2.48 2.02
CA VAL A 185 28.32 -2.65 0.78
C VAL A 185 26.88 -2.24 1.01
N GLY A 186 26.23 -1.69 0.02
CA GLY A 186 24.82 -1.35 0.10
C GLY A 186 24.29 -0.72 -1.17
N SER A 187 23.04 -1.05 -1.49
CA SER A 187 22.29 -0.44 -2.57
C SER A 187 20.87 -0.13 -2.13
N ASP A 188 20.34 0.95 -2.67
CA ASP A 188 18.97 1.44 -2.46
C ASP A 188 18.25 1.37 -3.82
N ALA A 189 17.02 0.86 -3.81
CA ALA A 189 16.14 0.82 -4.98
C ALA A 189 14.83 1.54 -4.69
N SER A 190 14.32 2.25 -5.67
CA SER A 190 13.01 2.90 -5.58
C SER A 190 12.29 2.87 -6.92
N VAL A 191 10.98 2.60 -6.88
CA VAL A 191 10.13 2.62 -8.05
C VAL A 191 8.74 3.15 -7.70
N ASP A 192 8.21 3.99 -8.58
CA ASP A 192 6.83 4.44 -8.56
C ASP A 192 6.07 3.76 -9.72
N LEU A 193 5.00 3.05 -9.35
CA LEU A 193 4.20 2.23 -10.27
C LEU A 193 2.78 2.79 -10.36
N PRO A 194 2.44 3.51 -11.43
CA PRO A 194 1.05 3.90 -11.70
C PRO A 194 0.29 2.72 -12.33
N LEU A 195 -0.35 1.88 -11.52
CA LEU A 195 -1.05 0.69 -11.97
C LEU A 195 -2.54 1.00 -12.24
N PRO A 196 -3.01 1.03 -13.49
CA PRO A 196 -4.43 1.18 -13.79
C PRO A 196 -5.19 -0.07 -13.33
N VAL A 197 -6.33 0.12 -12.66
CA VAL A 197 -7.13 -0.99 -12.11
C VAL A 197 -8.56 -0.92 -12.61
N LEU A 198 -9.13 -2.09 -12.87
CA LEU A 198 -10.55 -2.28 -13.12
C LEU A 198 -11.15 -3.02 -11.94
N GLY A 199 -12.34 -2.63 -11.51
CA GLY A 199 -12.96 -3.24 -10.34
C GLY A 199 -14.45 -3.48 -10.47
N LEU A 200 -14.91 -4.40 -9.62
CA LEU A 200 -16.30 -4.63 -9.32
C LEU A 200 -16.51 -4.51 -7.82
N ARG A 201 -17.59 -3.85 -7.41
CA ARG A 201 -17.98 -3.73 -6.01
C ARG A 201 -19.45 -4.04 -5.86
N GLY A 202 -19.78 -4.78 -4.82
CA GLY A 202 -21.16 -5.00 -4.41
C GLY A 202 -21.36 -4.53 -2.97
N MET A 203 -22.38 -3.70 -2.72
CA MET A 203 -22.80 -3.31 -1.39
C MET A 203 -24.24 -3.73 -1.16
N TRP A 204 -24.50 -4.42 -0.05
CA TRP A 204 -25.81 -4.88 0.36
C TRP A 204 -26.18 -4.26 1.70
N LYS A 205 -27.34 -3.61 1.76
CA LYS A 205 -27.94 -3.12 2.99
C LYS A 205 -28.79 -4.21 3.61
N LEU A 206 -28.50 -4.55 4.86
CA LEU A 206 -29.23 -5.49 5.68
C LEU A 206 -30.08 -4.77 6.74
N PRO A 207 -31.02 -5.44 7.42
CA PRO A 207 -31.79 -4.85 8.52
C PRO A 207 -30.86 -4.26 9.61
N HIS A 208 -31.38 -3.28 10.36
CA HIS A 208 -30.68 -2.63 11.50
C HIS A 208 -29.38 -1.91 11.14
N ASN A 209 -29.29 -1.36 9.91
CA ASN A 209 -28.12 -0.63 9.39
C ASN A 209 -26.82 -1.46 9.34
N PHE A 210 -26.96 -2.77 9.11
CA PHE A 210 -25.83 -3.58 8.71
C PHE A 210 -25.64 -3.52 7.19
N TYR A 211 -24.39 -3.64 6.77
CA TYR A 211 -23.97 -3.64 5.37
C TYR A 211 -22.93 -4.71 5.13
N ILE A 212 -22.98 -5.34 3.97
CA ILE A 212 -21.90 -6.16 3.44
C ILE A 212 -21.34 -5.43 2.23
N ASP A 213 -20.02 -5.26 2.19
CA ASP A 213 -19.29 -4.67 1.07
C ASP A 213 -18.27 -5.71 0.56
N ALA A 214 -18.34 -6.01 -0.72
CA ALA A 214 -17.36 -6.90 -1.37
C ALA A 214 -16.78 -6.19 -2.60
N THR A 215 -15.47 -6.17 -2.70
CA THR A 215 -14.73 -5.52 -3.80
C THR A 215 -13.76 -6.53 -4.41
N ALA A 216 -13.66 -6.52 -5.73
CA ALA A 216 -12.63 -7.23 -6.48
C ALA A 216 -12.03 -6.26 -7.49
N GLN A 217 -10.71 -6.12 -7.50
CA GLN A 217 -9.97 -5.28 -8.44
C GLN A 217 -8.91 -6.10 -9.15
N PHE A 218 -8.67 -5.75 -10.40
CA PHE A 218 -7.76 -6.46 -11.28
C PHE A 218 -6.96 -5.47 -12.12
N PHE A 219 -5.72 -5.80 -12.33
CA PHE A 219 -4.84 -5.20 -13.29
C PHE A 219 -4.06 -6.30 -13.98
N ALA A 220 -3.88 -6.17 -15.27
CA ALA A 220 -2.92 -6.96 -16.04
C ALA A 220 -2.48 -6.10 -17.22
N LEU A 221 -1.20 -5.81 -17.30
CA LEU A 221 -0.65 -4.97 -18.34
C LEU A 221 0.77 -5.38 -18.67
N SER A 222 1.08 -5.39 -19.95
CA SER A 222 2.41 -5.51 -20.50
C SER A 222 2.62 -4.33 -21.43
N ILE A 223 3.32 -3.30 -20.97
CA ILE A 223 3.62 -2.08 -21.75
C ILE A 223 5.05 -1.64 -21.48
N ASP A 224 5.84 -1.51 -22.57
CA ASP A 224 7.20 -1.01 -22.57
C ASP A 224 8.08 -1.66 -21.47
N GLU A 225 8.41 -0.91 -20.44
CA GLU A 225 9.31 -1.26 -19.34
C GLU A 225 8.61 -1.97 -18.17
N TYR A 226 7.30 -2.25 -18.30
CA TYR A 226 6.50 -2.86 -17.23
C TYR A 226 5.70 -4.06 -17.73
N ASP A 227 5.84 -5.17 -17.03
CA ASP A 227 4.95 -6.32 -17.14
C ASP A 227 4.42 -6.65 -15.75
N GLY A 228 3.11 -6.80 -15.59
CA GLY A 228 2.61 -7.11 -14.28
C GLY A 228 1.12 -7.37 -14.19
N ASN A 229 0.76 -7.95 -13.07
CA ASN A 229 -0.61 -8.19 -12.67
C ASN A 229 -0.85 -7.79 -11.21
N LEU A 230 -2.10 -7.43 -10.90
CA LEU A 230 -2.56 -7.13 -9.56
C LEU A 230 -3.95 -7.72 -9.36
N GLN A 231 -4.17 -8.27 -8.19
CA GLN A 231 -5.48 -8.74 -7.73
C GLN A 231 -5.70 -8.25 -6.31
N ASP A 232 -6.82 -7.58 -6.05
CA ASP A 232 -7.24 -7.15 -4.71
C ASP A 232 -8.67 -7.60 -4.45
N TYR A 233 -8.85 -8.43 -3.44
CA TYR A 233 -10.14 -8.94 -2.98
C TYR A 233 -10.39 -8.49 -1.56
N ARG A 234 -11.55 -7.87 -1.32
CA ARG A 234 -11.94 -7.40 0.00
C ARG A 234 -13.39 -7.71 0.28
N VAL A 235 -13.66 -8.19 1.49
CA VAL A 235 -15.01 -8.36 2.01
C VAL A 235 -15.11 -7.72 3.39
N MET A 236 -16.16 -6.93 3.62
CA MET A 236 -16.39 -6.23 4.89
C MET A 236 -17.83 -6.38 5.34
N ALA A 237 -18.02 -6.57 6.65
CA ALA A 237 -19.28 -6.42 7.33
C ALA A 237 -19.24 -5.13 8.17
N MET A 238 -20.20 -4.24 7.98
CA MET A 238 -20.26 -2.93 8.63
C MET A 238 -21.58 -2.74 9.34
N TRP A 239 -21.55 -2.09 10.49
CA TRP A 239 -22.72 -1.64 11.24
C TRP A 239 -22.65 -0.12 11.39
N GLN A 240 -23.61 0.60 10.84
CA GLN A 240 -23.66 2.08 10.80
C GLN A 240 -24.92 2.58 11.51
N PRO A 241 -24.98 2.59 12.86
CA PRO A 241 -26.19 2.98 13.61
C PRO A 241 -26.55 4.46 13.47
N ASN A 242 -25.58 5.32 13.24
CA ASN A 242 -25.78 6.75 13.01
C ASN A 242 -24.67 7.30 12.09
N LYS A 243 -24.75 8.56 11.71
CA LYS A 243 -23.79 9.17 10.76
C LYS A 243 -22.35 9.23 11.28
N TRP A 244 -22.18 9.33 12.58
CA TRP A 244 -20.86 9.51 13.22
C TRP A 244 -20.22 8.22 13.71
N LEU A 245 -20.98 7.14 13.82
CA LEU A 245 -20.49 5.87 14.33
C LEU A 245 -20.82 4.76 13.33
N GLY A 246 -19.80 4.28 12.67
CA GLY A 246 -19.79 3.04 11.93
C GLY A 246 -18.65 2.16 12.41
N LEU A 247 -18.90 0.89 12.55
CA LEU A 247 -17.91 -0.13 12.90
C LEU A 247 -17.92 -1.22 11.85
N GLY A 248 -16.74 -1.61 11.38
CA GLY A 248 -16.61 -2.64 10.36
C GLY A 248 -15.53 -3.63 10.70
N LEU A 249 -15.75 -4.88 10.30
CA LEU A 249 -14.77 -5.95 10.27
C LEU A 249 -14.71 -6.52 8.87
N GLY A 250 -13.52 -6.86 8.42
CA GLY A 250 -13.33 -7.38 7.08
C GLY A 250 -12.08 -8.23 6.95
N TYR A 251 -11.89 -8.70 5.73
CA TYR A 251 -10.70 -9.42 5.30
C TYR A 251 -10.28 -8.90 3.93
N ASN A 252 -8.98 -8.73 3.73
CA ASN A 252 -8.40 -8.37 2.45
C ASN A 252 -7.35 -9.40 2.05
N GLN A 253 -7.30 -9.70 0.77
CA GLN A 253 -6.23 -10.45 0.12
C GLN A 253 -5.78 -9.65 -1.10
N PHE A 254 -4.49 -9.40 -1.19
CA PHE A 254 -3.86 -8.64 -2.25
C PHE A 254 -2.66 -9.41 -2.78
N THR A 255 -2.54 -9.45 -4.08
CA THR A 255 -1.39 -10.04 -4.77
C THR A 255 -0.96 -9.09 -5.88
N VAL A 256 0.31 -8.80 -5.95
CA VAL A 256 0.92 -8.04 -7.05
C VAL A 256 2.20 -8.75 -7.50
N ASP A 257 2.38 -8.81 -8.80
CA ASP A 257 3.53 -9.40 -9.46
C ASP A 257 3.89 -8.45 -10.60
N VAL A 258 5.07 -7.83 -10.54
CA VAL A 258 5.51 -6.80 -11.49
C VAL A 258 6.98 -6.98 -11.81
N ASP A 259 7.28 -7.06 -13.09
CA ASP A 259 8.63 -6.94 -13.64
C ASP A 259 8.83 -5.52 -14.19
N VAL A 260 9.97 -4.92 -13.87
CA VAL A 260 10.32 -3.56 -14.28
C VAL A 260 11.72 -3.54 -14.87
N GLU A 261 11.88 -2.94 -16.04
CA GLU A 261 13.14 -2.74 -16.74
C GLU A 261 13.44 -1.25 -16.89
N LYS A 262 13.85 -0.60 -15.79
CA LYS A 262 14.23 0.85 -15.78
C LYS A 262 15.62 1.06 -15.20
N ASP A 263 16.28 2.16 -15.59
CA ASP A 263 17.59 2.56 -15.04
C ASP A 263 17.60 2.71 -13.51
N SER A 264 16.47 3.10 -12.91
CA SER A 264 16.33 3.29 -11.45
C SER A 264 15.90 2.02 -10.71
N PHE A 265 15.36 1.03 -11.42
CA PHE A 265 14.95 -0.26 -10.91
C PHE A 265 14.84 -1.24 -12.07
N ASN A 266 15.74 -2.23 -12.10
CA ASN A 266 15.69 -3.36 -13.02
C ASN A 266 15.53 -4.63 -12.20
N GLY A 267 14.34 -5.22 -12.22
CA GLY A 267 14.07 -6.39 -11.40
C GLY A 267 12.59 -6.70 -11.27
N SER A 268 12.25 -7.49 -10.26
CA SER A 268 10.88 -7.93 -10.01
C SER A 268 10.43 -7.68 -8.58
N LEU A 269 9.13 -7.46 -8.43
CA LEU A 269 8.41 -7.43 -7.16
C LEU A 269 7.30 -8.47 -7.21
N ASP A 270 7.38 -9.48 -6.36
CA ASP A 270 6.29 -10.39 -6.05
C ASP A 270 5.85 -10.12 -4.62
N TRP A 271 4.61 -9.73 -4.44
CA TRP A 271 4.12 -9.46 -3.11
C TRP A 271 2.69 -9.91 -2.91
N GLU A 272 2.53 -10.70 -1.86
CA GLU A 272 1.23 -11.10 -1.36
C GLU A 272 1.07 -10.59 0.07
N TYR A 273 -0.10 -10.05 0.38
CA TYR A 273 -0.53 -9.85 1.75
C TYR A 273 -1.99 -10.22 1.93
N SER A 274 -2.29 -10.70 3.13
CA SER A 274 -3.68 -10.94 3.51
C SER A 274 -3.87 -10.71 5.02
N GLY A 275 -5.11 -10.42 5.42
CA GLY A 275 -5.39 -10.31 6.84
C GLY A 275 -6.73 -9.70 7.20
N PRO A 276 -7.10 -9.83 8.48
CA PRO A 276 -8.30 -9.22 9.04
C PRO A 276 -8.13 -7.70 9.21
N MET A 277 -9.24 -6.98 9.06
CA MET A 277 -9.32 -5.53 9.14
C MET A 277 -10.44 -5.11 10.08
N ALA A 278 -10.22 -3.98 10.77
CA ALA A 278 -11.24 -3.33 11.60
C ALA A 278 -11.31 -1.84 11.25
N TYR A 279 -12.51 -1.30 11.13
CA TYR A 279 -12.75 0.08 10.71
C TYR A 279 -13.67 0.83 11.65
N TYR A 280 -13.39 2.10 11.76
CA TYR A 280 -14.33 3.14 12.16
C TYR A 280 -14.74 3.95 10.93
N SER A 281 -16.03 4.26 10.77
CA SER A 281 -16.53 5.05 9.63
C SER A 281 -17.50 6.15 10.05
N VAL A 282 -17.54 7.20 9.23
CA VAL A 282 -18.47 8.31 9.29
C VAL A 282 -19.11 8.50 7.91
N VAL A 283 -20.36 8.96 7.87
CA VAL A 283 -21.11 9.15 6.63
C VAL A 283 -21.91 10.47 6.67
N PHE A 284 -22.09 11.09 5.51
CA PHE A 284 -22.81 12.38 5.36
C PHE A 284 -23.63 12.44 4.07
#